data_ee30d3da939b16efb960643f47f4d7bc
#
_entry.id   ee30d3da939b16efb960643f47f4d7bc
#
_cell.length_a   1.000
_cell.length_b   1.000
_cell.length_c   1.000
_cell.angle_alpha   90.00
_cell.angle_beta   90.00
_cell.angle_gamma   90.00
#
_symmetry.space_group_name_H-M   'P 1'
#
loop_
_entity.id
_entity.type
_entity.pdbx_description
1 polymer ?
#
loop_
_entity_poly.entity_id
_entity_poly.type
_entity_poly.pdbx_seq_one_letter_code
_entity_poly.pdbx_strand_id
1 'polypeptide(L)'
;MIENFFEVKNVDFKVGGKTKVANVSFAIENEGDIICLLGPSGIGKTTILRTIAGLEKIKSGTIELKGNVLSSSQKNVEPENRNISLAFQENSLFPHYTVEKNILLGADRNKDKKDKNVNFQEIIDLLDISL
;
A
#
# COMPACT_ATOMS: atom_id res chain seq x y z
N MET A 1 -9.57 -5.02 -24.39
CA MET A 1 -8.65 -5.62 -23.39
C MET A 1 -9.19 -5.27 -22.02
N ILE A 2 -9.31 -6.24 -21.16
CA ILE A 2 -9.69 -5.99 -19.77
C ILE A 2 -8.46 -5.37 -19.11
N GLU A 3 -8.55 -4.13 -18.68
CA GLU A 3 -7.48 -3.44 -17.96
C GLU A 3 -7.53 -3.93 -16.50
N ASN A 4 -6.44 -4.51 -16.02
CA ASN A 4 -6.35 -4.97 -14.65
C ASN A 4 -6.44 -3.79 -13.68
N PHE A 5 -7.14 -3.98 -12.56
CA PHE A 5 -7.20 -2.97 -11.49
C PHE A 5 -5.83 -2.67 -10.91
N PHE A 6 -5.02 -3.71 -10.67
CA PHE A 6 -3.64 -3.59 -10.19
C PHE A 6 -2.77 -4.64 -10.87
N GLU A 7 -1.52 -4.28 -11.21
CA GLU A 7 -0.63 -5.21 -11.91
C GLU A 7 0.83 -5.04 -11.49
N VAL A 8 1.50 -6.17 -11.30
CA VAL A 8 2.94 -6.29 -11.10
C VAL A 8 3.50 -7.13 -12.23
N LYS A 9 4.47 -6.61 -12.97
CA LYS A 9 5.09 -7.28 -14.14
C LYS A 9 6.60 -7.39 -13.97
N ASN A 10 7.11 -8.61 -13.91
CA ASN A 10 8.55 -8.95 -13.93
C ASN A 10 9.37 -8.16 -12.91
N VAL A 11 8.87 -8.00 -11.70
CA VAL A 11 9.52 -7.20 -10.66
C VAL A 11 10.43 -8.06 -9.78
N ASP A 12 11.64 -7.56 -9.56
CA ASP A 12 12.56 -8.05 -8.54
C ASP A 12 12.39 -7.24 -7.25
N PHE A 13 11.89 -7.87 -6.21
CA PHE A 13 11.74 -7.27 -4.90
C PHE A 13 13.02 -7.40 -4.08
N LYS A 14 13.56 -6.27 -3.59
CA LYS A 14 14.88 -6.18 -2.95
C LYS A 14 14.80 -5.58 -1.56
N VAL A 15 15.74 -6.00 -0.70
CA VAL A 15 16.01 -5.36 0.59
C VAL A 15 17.49 -5.10 0.68
N GLY A 16 17.90 -3.86 1.01
CA GLY A 16 19.29 -3.49 1.13
C GLY A 16 20.11 -3.78 -0.13
N GLY A 17 19.49 -3.66 -1.33
CA GLY A 17 20.11 -3.94 -2.61
C GLY A 17 20.18 -5.42 -3.01
N LYS A 18 19.85 -6.36 -2.12
CA LYS A 18 19.82 -7.80 -2.40
C LYS A 18 18.41 -8.24 -2.82
N THR A 19 18.32 -9.01 -3.89
CA THR A 19 17.05 -9.60 -4.35
C THR A 19 16.54 -10.59 -3.30
N LYS A 20 15.29 -10.40 -2.87
CA LYS A 20 14.59 -11.31 -1.96
C LYS A 20 13.64 -12.22 -2.71
N VAL A 21 12.89 -11.67 -3.66
CA VAL A 21 11.97 -12.42 -4.51
C VAL A 21 12.16 -11.89 -5.93
N ALA A 22 12.46 -12.77 -6.88
CA ALA A 22 12.81 -12.38 -8.24
C ALA A 22 11.68 -12.68 -9.22
N ASN A 23 11.60 -11.85 -10.26
CA ASN A 23 10.74 -12.05 -11.43
C ASN A 23 9.26 -12.33 -11.10
N VAL A 24 8.70 -11.54 -10.20
CA VAL A 24 7.31 -11.70 -9.77
C VAL A 24 6.37 -10.99 -10.72
N SER A 25 5.33 -11.70 -11.14
CA SER A 25 4.22 -11.13 -11.91
C SER A 25 2.90 -11.64 -11.36
N PHE A 26 1.97 -10.72 -11.13
CA PHE A 26 0.58 -11.03 -10.78
C PHE A 26 -0.31 -9.83 -11.10
N ALA A 27 -1.61 -10.08 -11.20
CA ALA A 27 -2.61 -9.05 -11.42
C ALA A 27 -3.80 -9.23 -10.49
N ILE A 28 -4.48 -8.13 -10.20
CA ILE A 28 -5.78 -8.05 -9.56
C ILE A 28 -6.73 -7.49 -10.60
N GLU A 29 -7.75 -8.24 -10.97
CA GLU A 29 -8.63 -7.86 -12.07
C GLU A 29 -9.63 -6.79 -11.66
N ASN A 30 -10.21 -6.92 -10.47
CA ASN A 30 -11.31 -6.07 -10.04
C ASN A 30 -10.99 -5.29 -8.76
N GLU A 31 -11.55 -4.09 -8.66
CA GLU A 31 -11.61 -3.35 -7.41
C GLU A 31 -12.47 -4.12 -6.39
N GLY A 32 -11.95 -4.29 -5.17
CA GLY A 32 -12.59 -5.06 -4.11
C GLY A 32 -12.11 -6.50 -3.97
N ASP A 33 -11.32 -7.01 -4.90
CA ASP A 33 -10.70 -8.34 -4.78
C ASP A 33 -9.74 -8.40 -3.58
N ILE A 34 -9.71 -9.55 -2.89
CA ILE A 34 -8.80 -9.81 -1.78
C ILE A 34 -7.74 -10.82 -2.22
N ILE A 35 -6.48 -10.41 -2.17
CA ILE A 35 -5.34 -11.26 -2.50
C ILE A 35 -4.55 -11.62 -1.26
N CYS A 36 -4.26 -12.91 -1.09
CA CYS A 36 -3.43 -13.41 0.00
C CYS A 36 -2.04 -13.79 -0.49
N LEU A 37 -1.00 -13.22 0.13
CA LEU A 37 0.39 -13.64 -0.06
C LEU A 37 0.74 -14.73 0.95
N LEU A 38 0.91 -15.97 0.48
CA LEU A 38 1.24 -17.12 1.32
C LEU A 38 2.72 -17.48 1.17
N GLY A 39 3.33 -17.94 2.25
CA GLY A 39 4.71 -18.39 2.27
C GLY A 39 5.34 -18.31 3.65
N PRO A 40 6.49 -18.96 3.85
CA PRO A 40 7.18 -18.97 5.13
C PRO A 40 7.64 -17.58 5.56
N SER A 41 7.93 -17.42 6.86
CA SER A 41 8.49 -16.18 7.39
C SER A 41 9.83 -15.87 6.73
N GLY A 42 10.09 -14.60 6.43
CA GLY A 42 11.34 -14.14 5.83
C GLY A 42 11.47 -14.32 4.32
N ILE A 43 10.48 -14.93 3.63
CA ILE A 43 10.52 -15.13 2.17
C ILE A 43 10.43 -13.82 1.37
N GLY A 44 9.95 -12.75 1.97
CA GLY A 44 9.86 -11.46 1.30
C GLY A 44 8.44 -10.88 1.14
N LYS A 45 7.42 -11.45 1.79
CA LYS A 45 6.03 -10.94 1.73
C LYS A 45 5.94 -9.46 2.12
N THR A 46 6.53 -9.08 3.24
CA THR A 46 6.57 -7.68 3.70
C THR A 46 7.34 -6.79 2.71
N THR A 47 8.40 -7.31 2.08
CA THR A 47 9.16 -6.57 1.05
C THR A 47 8.29 -6.25 -0.14
N ILE A 48 7.48 -7.21 -0.62
CA ILE A 48 6.52 -7.00 -1.72
C ILE A 48 5.55 -5.87 -1.35
N LEU A 49 4.92 -5.95 -0.19
CA LEU A 49 3.95 -4.94 0.26
C LEU A 49 4.58 -3.56 0.42
N ARG A 50 5.77 -3.46 1.02
CA ARG A 50 6.51 -2.19 1.16
C ARG A 50 6.88 -1.58 -0.19
N THR A 51 7.29 -2.40 -1.15
CA THR A 51 7.61 -1.95 -2.51
C THR A 51 6.37 -1.45 -3.24
N ILE A 52 5.25 -2.16 -3.13
CA ILE A 52 3.96 -1.73 -3.69
C ILE A 52 3.53 -0.39 -3.10
N ALA A 53 3.70 -0.20 -1.80
CA ALA A 53 3.42 1.07 -1.12
C ALA A 53 4.40 2.20 -1.46
N GLY A 54 5.51 1.93 -2.18
CA GLY A 54 6.48 2.94 -2.61
C GLY A 54 7.63 3.19 -1.64
N LEU A 55 7.72 2.43 -0.55
CA LEU A 55 8.79 2.56 0.45
C LEU A 55 10.12 1.97 -0.04
N GLU A 56 10.07 1.12 -1.07
CA GLU A 56 11.24 0.54 -1.71
C GLU A 56 11.19 0.75 -3.22
N LYS A 57 12.32 0.99 -3.86
CA LYS A 57 12.42 1.19 -5.32
C LYS A 57 12.70 -0.13 -6.04
N ILE A 58 12.13 -0.29 -7.23
CA ILE A 58 12.41 -1.40 -8.13
C ILE A 58 13.49 -1.00 -9.14
N LYS A 59 14.24 -1.98 -9.66
CA LYS A 59 15.22 -1.77 -10.74
C LYS A 59 14.72 -2.29 -12.09
N SER A 60 13.77 -3.21 -12.08
CA SER A 60 13.21 -3.85 -13.26
C SER A 60 11.72 -4.11 -13.09
N GLY A 61 11.03 -4.24 -14.17
CA GLY A 61 9.59 -4.48 -14.21
C GLY A 61 8.77 -3.21 -14.00
N THR A 62 7.47 -3.39 -13.79
CA THR A 62 6.51 -2.32 -13.53
C THR A 62 5.51 -2.70 -12.45
N ILE A 63 5.04 -1.68 -11.72
CA ILE A 63 3.89 -1.75 -10.82
C ILE A 63 2.90 -0.70 -11.28
N GLU A 64 1.66 -1.12 -11.56
CA GLU A 64 0.61 -0.28 -12.13
C GLU A 64 -0.68 -0.36 -11.30
N LEU A 65 -1.39 0.74 -11.21
CA LEU A 65 -2.72 0.83 -10.59
C LEU A 65 -3.66 1.55 -11.56
N LYS A 66 -4.73 0.90 -12.00
CA LYS A 66 -5.73 1.44 -12.96
C LYS A 66 -5.02 2.03 -14.20
N GLY A 67 -4.08 1.26 -14.79
CA GLY A 67 -3.29 1.69 -15.96
C GLY A 67 -2.21 2.74 -15.69
N ASN A 68 -2.12 3.26 -14.47
CA ASN A 68 -1.11 4.26 -14.12
C ASN A 68 0.15 3.59 -13.54
N VAL A 69 1.30 3.81 -14.15
CA VAL A 69 2.59 3.30 -13.66
C VAL A 69 2.96 4.01 -12.37
N LEU A 70 3.05 3.25 -11.27
CA LEU A 70 3.50 3.70 -9.95
C LEU A 70 5.01 3.52 -9.78
N SER A 71 5.56 2.41 -10.27
CA SER A 71 6.99 2.11 -10.21
C SER A 71 7.49 1.49 -11.51
N SER A 72 8.68 1.92 -11.94
CA SER A 72 9.47 1.31 -13.02
C SER A 72 10.95 1.57 -12.76
N SER A 73 11.83 1.16 -13.67
CA SER A 73 13.26 1.49 -13.61
C SER A 73 13.55 3.00 -13.65
N GLN A 74 12.63 3.80 -14.20
CA GLN A 74 12.77 5.25 -14.41
C GLN A 74 11.82 6.09 -13.55
N LYS A 75 10.78 5.49 -12.99
CA LYS A 75 9.72 6.19 -12.25
C LYS A 75 9.47 5.52 -10.92
N ASN A 76 9.38 6.31 -9.87
CA ASN A 76 8.88 5.85 -8.57
C ASN A 76 8.00 6.94 -7.98
N VAL A 77 6.70 6.72 -8.00
CA VAL A 77 5.74 7.63 -7.37
C VAL A 77 5.95 7.52 -5.85
N GLU A 78 6.06 8.65 -5.18
CA GLU A 78 6.24 8.69 -3.73
C GLU A 78 5.01 8.09 -3.00
N PRO A 79 5.18 7.47 -1.82
CA PRO A 79 4.11 6.77 -1.10
C PRO A 79 2.85 7.62 -0.89
N GLU A 80 3.00 8.88 -0.53
CA GLU A 80 1.91 9.83 -0.29
C GLU A 80 1.09 10.18 -1.54
N ASN A 81 1.64 9.93 -2.72
CA ASN A 81 1.01 10.19 -4.01
C ASN A 81 0.45 8.91 -4.67
N ARG A 82 0.59 7.76 -3.99
CA ARG A 82 0.03 6.50 -4.44
C ARG A 82 -1.34 6.30 -3.84
N ASN A 83 -2.40 6.15 -4.37
CA ASN A 83 -3.68 5.79 -3.74
C ASN A 83 -3.63 4.37 -3.14
N ILE A 84 -2.63 4.09 -2.33
CA ILE A 84 -2.34 2.81 -1.67
C ILE A 84 -2.06 3.08 -0.20
N SER A 85 -2.72 2.36 0.70
CA SER A 85 -2.46 2.37 2.13
C SER A 85 -1.76 1.09 2.55
N LEU A 86 -0.83 1.18 3.48
CA LEU A 86 -0.14 0.03 4.07
C LEU A 86 -0.37 0.00 5.57
N ALA A 87 -0.98 -1.09 6.05
CA ALA A 87 -1.07 -1.37 7.48
C ALA A 87 0.11 -2.26 7.89
N PHE A 88 0.89 -1.80 8.87
CA PHE A 88 2.02 -2.57 9.42
C PHE A 88 1.53 -3.53 10.51
N GLN A 89 2.25 -4.63 10.69
CA GLN A 89 1.99 -5.58 11.76
C GLN A 89 2.35 -5.00 13.15
N GLU A 90 3.36 -4.12 13.20
CA GLU A 90 3.80 -3.44 14.42
C GLU A 90 3.05 -2.11 14.61
N ASN A 91 3.06 -1.62 15.85
CA ASN A 91 2.41 -0.36 16.22
C ASN A 91 2.95 0.81 15.39
N SER A 92 2.12 1.33 14.49
CA SER A 92 2.44 2.48 13.64
C SER A 92 1.85 3.78 14.18
N LEU A 93 1.61 3.83 15.49
CA LEU A 93 1.06 5.01 16.15
C LEU A 93 2.18 6.00 16.50
N PHE A 94 1.90 7.28 16.35
CA PHE A 94 2.76 8.35 16.83
C PHE A 94 2.59 8.48 18.37
N PRO A 95 3.61 8.12 19.16
CA PRO A 95 3.47 8.03 20.63
C PRO A 95 3.25 9.39 21.30
N HIS A 96 3.57 10.48 20.61
CA HIS A 96 3.37 11.85 21.08
C HIS A 96 2.02 12.45 20.68
N TYR A 97 1.17 11.67 19.99
CA TYR A 97 -0.17 12.06 19.62
C TYR A 97 -1.21 11.33 20.45
N THR A 98 -2.36 11.96 20.66
CA THR A 98 -3.55 11.30 21.23
C THR A 98 -4.09 10.24 20.27
N VAL A 99 -4.96 9.36 20.74
CA VAL A 99 -5.66 8.36 19.91
C VAL A 99 -6.42 9.06 18.77
N GLU A 100 -7.25 10.04 19.11
CA GLU A 100 -8.00 10.85 18.14
C GLU A 100 -7.09 11.46 17.07
N LYS A 101 -5.98 12.09 17.47
CA LYS A 101 -5.05 12.71 16.54
C LYS A 101 -4.36 11.69 15.62
N ASN A 102 -4.03 10.49 16.12
CA ASN A 102 -3.51 9.41 15.30
C ASN A 102 -4.52 8.97 14.22
N ILE A 103 -5.80 8.85 14.59
CA ILE A 103 -6.87 8.43 13.66
C ILE A 103 -7.12 9.52 12.61
N LEU A 104 -7.18 10.79 13.03
CA LEU A 104 -7.48 11.92 12.13
C LEU A 104 -6.32 12.33 11.23
N LEU A 105 -5.11 11.83 11.46
CA LEU A 105 -3.92 12.23 10.70
C LEU A 105 -4.07 12.02 9.19
N GLY A 106 -4.74 10.94 8.79
CA GLY A 106 -5.03 10.66 7.38
C GLY A 106 -6.12 11.56 6.79
N ALA A 107 -7.11 11.95 7.60
CA ALA A 107 -8.20 12.81 7.18
C ALA A 107 -7.73 14.24 6.88
N ASP A 108 -6.79 14.76 7.67
CA ASP A 108 -6.25 16.12 7.49
C ASP A 108 -5.46 16.27 6.17
N ARG A 109 -4.84 15.20 5.68
CA ARG A 109 -4.11 15.19 4.41
C ARG A 109 -5.02 15.14 3.17
N ASN A 110 -6.28 14.74 3.33
CA ASN A 110 -7.24 14.56 2.23
C ASN A 110 -8.29 15.65 2.15
N LYS A 111 -8.05 16.83 2.73
CA LYS A 111 -9.03 17.96 2.76
C LYS A 111 -9.53 18.38 1.38
N ASP A 112 -8.76 18.15 0.33
CA ASP A 112 -9.11 18.53 -1.05
C ASP A 112 -9.82 17.40 -1.84
N LYS A 113 -9.91 16.20 -1.32
CA LYS A 113 -10.62 15.09 -1.98
C LYS A 113 -12.03 14.99 -1.44
N LYS A 114 -13.02 15.20 -2.30
CA LYS A 114 -14.47 15.17 -2.00
C LYS A 114 -15.05 13.80 -1.59
N ASP A 115 -14.23 12.78 -1.40
CA ASP A 115 -14.67 11.46 -0.91
C ASP A 115 -14.84 11.48 0.61
N LYS A 116 -15.93 12.09 1.05
CA LYS A 116 -16.37 12.10 2.46
C LYS A 116 -17.22 10.87 2.82
N ASN A 117 -16.87 9.70 2.30
CA ASN A 117 -17.72 8.52 2.45
C ASN A 117 -17.52 7.76 3.77
N VAL A 118 -16.61 8.20 4.64
CA VAL A 118 -16.43 7.56 5.95
C VAL A 118 -16.48 8.62 7.04
N ASN A 119 -17.52 8.53 7.87
CA ASN A 119 -17.67 9.37 9.03
C ASN A 119 -16.77 8.85 10.15
N PHE A 120 -15.96 9.74 10.75
CA PHE A 120 -15.09 9.41 11.90
C PHE A 120 -15.86 8.70 13.03
N GLN A 121 -17.06 9.20 13.37
CA GLN A 121 -17.87 8.61 14.43
C GLN A 121 -18.32 7.19 14.09
N GLU A 122 -18.70 6.93 12.84
CA GLU A 122 -19.08 5.58 12.41
C GLU A 122 -17.95 4.57 12.55
N ILE A 123 -16.68 4.99 12.27
CA ILE A 123 -15.51 4.13 12.48
C ILE A 123 -15.29 3.86 13.95
N ILE A 124 -15.37 4.88 14.79
CA ILE A 124 -15.19 4.76 16.24
C ILE A 124 -16.22 3.79 16.83
N ASP A 125 -17.47 3.93 16.43
CA ASP A 125 -18.57 3.09 16.89
C ASP A 125 -18.42 1.64 16.37
N LEU A 126 -18.03 1.46 15.09
CA LEU A 126 -17.79 0.16 14.50
C LEU A 126 -16.66 -0.62 15.16
N LEU A 127 -15.59 0.08 15.56
CA LEU A 127 -14.41 -0.51 16.19
C LEU A 127 -14.53 -0.60 17.71
N ASP A 128 -15.66 -0.16 18.31
CA ASP A 128 -15.90 -0.13 19.76
C ASP A 128 -14.77 0.59 20.53
N ILE A 129 -14.32 1.72 19.99
CA ILE A 129 -13.26 2.54 20.58
C ILE A 129 -13.90 3.61 21.46
N SER A 130 -13.68 3.52 22.77
CA SER A 130 -14.02 4.60 23.72
C SER A 130 -12.92 5.65 23.72
N LEU A 131 -13.24 6.88 23.35
CA LEU A 131 -12.34 8.04 23.38
C LEU A 131 -12.47 8.81 24.70
#